data_2f500df4e99de47894016857a6ef289e
#
_entry.id   2f500df4e99de47894016857a6ef289e
#
_cell.length_a   1.000
_cell.length_b   1.000
_cell.length_c   1.000
_cell.angle_alpha   90.00
_cell.angle_beta   90.00
_cell.angle_gamma   90.00
#
_symmetry.space_group_name_H-M   'P 1'
#
loop_
_entity.id
_entity.type
_entity.pdbx_description
1 polymer ?
#
loop_
_entity_poly.entity_id
_entity_poly.type
_entity_poly.pdbx_seq_one_letter_code
_entity_poly.pdbx_strand_id
1 'polypeptide(L)'
;IFLSLKGIDGLTFEEAIIRITTIIKNEARRHHYLKNSDKLIEEEIKQFQSLLDGKADDITDSIRLLSELLCKHYGKKTIILIDEYDVPLDKAFQKGYYDEMVELMRGLLGQVLKTNDFLQFAVLTGCLRISKESIFTGLNNFEVLSILNVLYDECFGFTDTEVKKILSDYNLSDHYLQIREWYDGYRFGNTDIYCPWDVIRYCKSLCADPDALPEDFWSNSSGNEIVRRFIRQIFRQRMRLSV
;
A
#
# COMPACT_ATOMS: atom_id res chain seq x y z
N ILE A 1 0.48 8.95 10.82
CA ILE A 1 0.74 9.38 9.44
C ILE A 1 0.31 8.25 8.52
N PHE A 2 -0.51 8.56 7.51
CA PHE A 2 -0.95 7.59 6.50
C PHE A 2 -0.73 8.15 5.09
N LEU A 3 -0.01 7.42 4.25
CA LEU A 3 0.28 7.79 2.87
C LEU A 3 -0.11 6.64 1.93
N SER A 4 -0.98 6.89 0.95
CA SER A 4 -1.19 5.96 -0.16
C SER A 4 -0.49 6.49 -1.41
N LEU A 5 0.42 5.69 -1.95
CA LEU A 5 1.21 6.04 -3.13
C LEU A 5 0.55 5.58 -4.45
N LYS A 6 -0.69 5.08 -4.37
CA LYS A 6 -1.48 4.55 -5.49
C LYS A 6 -1.56 5.48 -6.71
N GLY A 7 -1.66 6.77 -6.49
CA GLY A 7 -1.88 7.76 -7.55
C GLY A 7 -0.61 8.36 -8.17
N ILE A 8 0.58 7.81 -7.87
CA ILE A 8 1.83 8.35 -8.39
C ILE A 8 2.14 7.73 -9.75
N ASP A 9 1.74 8.41 -10.82
CA ASP A 9 1.86 7.96 -12.22
C ASP A 9 2.31 9.08 -13.19
N GLY A 10 3.23 9.95 -12.79
CA GLY A 10 3.78 11.02 -13.65
C GLY A 10 4.38 10.47 -14.96
N LEU A 11 4.23 11.23 -16.05
CA LEU A 11 4.90 10.91 -17.33
C LEU A 11 6.40 11.16 -17.25
N THR A 12 6.82 12.08 -16.38
CA THR A 12 8.22 12.41 -16.09
C THR A 12 8.48 12.31 -14.58
N PHE A 13 9.76 12.30 -14.22
CA PHE A 13 10.18 12.28 -12.82
C PHE A 13 9.70 13.52 -12.06
N GLU A 14 9.76 14.70 -12.69
CA GLU A 14 9.30 15.96 -12.10
C GLU A 14 7.80 15.92 -11.77
N GLU A 15 6.98 15.38 -12.68
CA GLU A 15 5.55 15.20 -12.42
C GLU A 15 5.30 14.24 -11.26
N ALA A 16 6.08 13.16 -11.17
CA ALA A 16 5.98 12.20 -10.06
C ALA A 16 6.35 12.86 -8.73
N ILE A 17 7.40 13.69 -8.66
CA ILE A 17 7.78 14.47 -7.49
C ILE A 17 6.63 15.39 -7.05
N ILE A 18 5.99 16.09 -7.98
CA ILE A 18 4.84 16.96 -7.69
C ILE A 18 3.71 16.17 -7.05
N ARG A 19 3.43 14.95 -7.53
CA ARG A 19 2.40 14.08 -6.96
C ARG A 19 2.77 13.59 -5.56
N ILE A 20 4.01 13.16 -5.33
CA ILE A 20 4.51 12.77 -4.01
C ILE A 20 4.40 13.95 -3.05
N THR A 21 4.86 15.14 -3.44
CA THR A 21 4.75 16.37 -2.66
C THR A 21 3.29 16.68 -2.31
N THR A 22 2.37 16.48 -3.25
CA THR A 22 0.93 16.70 -3.03
C THR A 22 0.36 15.72 -2.00
N ILE A 23 0.76 14.45 -2.01
CA ILE A 23 0.34 13.46 -1.02
C ILE A 23 0.83 13.85 0.36
N ILE A 24 2.12 14.20 0.50
CA ILE A 24 2.72 14.63 1.77
C ILE A 24 2.02 15.90 2.30
N LYS A 25 1.81 16.87 1.42
CA LYS A 25 1.08 18.11 1.74
C LYS A 25 -0.35 17.83 2.23
N ASN A 26 -1.06 16.90 1.61
CA ASN A 26 -2.41 16.54 2.02
C ASN A 26 -2.41 15.84 3.38
N GLU A 27 -1.43 14.99 3.66
CA GLU A 27 -1.26 14.41 4.99
C GLU A 27 -0.93 15.48 6.03
N ALA A 28 -0.01 16.41 5.75
CA ALA A 28 0.28 17.53 6.64
C ALA A 28 -0.96 18.38 6.94
N ARG A 29 -1.84 18.60 5.96
CA ARG A 29 -3.09 19.36 6.15
C ARG A 29 -4.05 18.70 7.15
N ARG A 30 -4.06 17.39 7.29
CA ARG A 30 -4.85 16.68 8.31
C ARG A 30 -4.41 17.05 9.72
N HIS A 31 -3.18 17.52 9.87
CA HIS A 31 -2.56 17.94 11.12
C HIS A 31 -2.42 19.46 11.25
N HIS A 32 -3.24 20.21 10.54
CA HIS A 32 -3.15 21.66 10.45
C HIS A 32 -3.21 22.36 11.82
N TYR A 33 -3.78 21.73 12.85
CA TYR A 33 -3.79 22.19 14.23
C TYR A 33 -2.39 22.41 14.84
N LEU A 34 -1.33 21.79 14.26
CA LEU A 34 0.06 21.98 14.68
C LEU A 34 0.52 23.44 14.57
N LYS A 35 -0.09 24.27 13.70
CA LYS A 35 0.19 25.71 13.61
C LYS A 35 -0.07 26.46 14.92
N ASN A 36 -0.98 25.96 15.73
CA ASN A 36 -1.40 26.57 16.99
C ASN A 36 -0.93 25.73 18.19
N SER A 37 0.08 24.87 18.01
CA SER A 37 0.59 24.03 19.07
C SER A 37 1.44 24.85 20.05
N ASP A 38 1.13 24.76 21.32
CA ASP A 38 1.91 25.33 22.43
C ASP A 38 3.19 24.53 22.75
N LYS A 39 3.37 23.40 22.09
CA LYS A 39 4.54 22.50 22.23
C LYS A 39 5.61 22.72 21.17
N LEU A 40 5.29 23.47 20.13
CA LEU A 40 6.21 23.74 19.02
C LEU A 40 6.76 25.16 19.12
N ILE A 41 8.05 25.31 18.84
CA ILE A 41 8.69 26.63 18.75
C ILE A 41 8.40 27.27 17.38
N GLU A 42 8.64 28.56 17.26
CA GLU A 42 8.33 29.34 16.06
C GLU A 42 9.00 28.77 14.79
N GLU A 43 10.24 28.28 14.90
CA GLU A 43 10.96 27.68 13.79
C GLU A 43 10.30 26.41 13.30
N GLU A 44 9.84 25.55 14.20
CA GLU A 44 9.12 24.31 13.89
C GLU A 44 7.76 24.59 13.22
N ILE A 45 7.09 25.65 13.65
CA ILE A 45 5.84 26.11 13.01
C ILE A 45 6.13 26.59 11.58
N LYS A 46 7.25 27.28 11.33
CA LYS A 46 7.67 27.66 9.97
C LYS A 46 8.01 26.44 9.10
N GLN A 47 8.71 25.46 9.66
CA GLN A 47 8.98 24.19 8.98
C GLN A 47 7.68 23.46 8.64
N PHE A 48 6.71 23.39 9.56
CA PHE A 48 5.39 22.85 9.29
C PHE A 48 4.66 23.62 8.18
N GLN A 49 4.77 24.94 8.16
CA GLN A 49 4.18 25.77 7.11
C GLN A 49 4.78 25.43 5.73
N SER A 50 6.09 25.18 5.63
CA SER A 50 6.71 24.78 4.35
C SER A 50 6.21 23.41 3.87
N LEU A 51 5.91 22.47 4.77
CA LEU A 51 5.22 21.21 4.39
C LEU A 51 3.83 21.48 3.82
N LEU A 52 3.05 22.35 4.45
CA LEU A 52 1.71 22.72 4.00
C LEU A 52 1.71 23.42 2.63
N ASP A 53 2.75 24.17 2.34
CA ASP A 53 2.92 24.87 1.07
C ASP A 53 3.48 23.95 -0.04
N GLY A 54 4.02 22.78 0.34
CA GLY A 54 4.73 21.88 -0.58
C GLY A 54 6.08 22.44 -1.01
N LYS A 55 6.75 23.21 -0.12
CA LYS A 55 8.03 23.89 -0.32
C LYS A 55 9.06 23.41 0.71
N ALA A 56 8.95 22.15 1.16
CA ALA A 56 9.98 21.57 2.01
C ALA A 56 11.33 21.60 1.28
N ASP A 57 12.39 22.00 1.99
CA ASP A 57 13.74 22.12 1.42
C ASP A 57 14.24 20.76 0.89
N ASP A 58 13.87 19.67 1.56
CA ASP A 58 14.12 18.30 1.15
C ASP A 58 12.85 17.45 1.30
N ILE A 59 12.31 16.99 0.16
CA ILE A 59 11.14 16.12 0.13
C ILE A 59 11.40 14.79 0.85
N THR A 60 12.64 14.30 0.84
CA THR A 60 12.99 13.01 1.46
C THR A 60 12.88 13.06 2.98
N ASP A 61 13.08 14.25 3.60
CA ASP A 61 12.96 14.46 5.05
C ASP A 61 11.54 14.81 5.52
N SER A 62 10.63 15.09 4.60
CA SER A 62 9.30 15.65 4.90
C SER A 62 8.47 14.79 5.85
N ILE A 63 8.49 13.46 5.69
CA ILE A 63 7.71 12.53 6.55
C ILE A 63 8.36 12.42 7.93
N ARG A 64 9.68 12.38 8.01
CA ARG A 64 10.43 12.40 9.28
C ARG A 64 10.13 13.67 10.06
N LEU A 65 10.19 14.82 9.39
CA LEU A 65 9.85 16.12 9.99
C LEU A 65 8.41 16.13 10.55
N LEU A 66 7.43 15.68 9.76
CA LEU A 66 6.05 15.60 10.24
C LEU A 66 5.93 14.66 11.46
N SER A 67 6.67 13.54 11.46
CA SER A 67 6.75 12.60 12.57
C SER A 67 7.30 13.26 13.84
N GLU A 68 8.35 14.06 13.72
CA GLU A 68 8.95 14.83 14.81
C GLU A 68 7.95 15.81 15.40
N LEU A 69 7.32 16.63 14.57
CA LEU A 69 6.38 17.66 15.02
C LEU A 69 5.17 17.06 15.75
N LEU A 70 4.64 15.94 15.24
CA LEU A 70 3.57 15.19 15.88
C LEU A 70 4.02 14.59 17.21
N CYS A 71 5.23 14.03 17.26
CA CYS A 71 5.78 13.48 18.50
C CYS A 71 5.93 14.57 19.58
N LYS A 72 6.43 15.74 19.23
CA LYS A 72 6.54 16.87 20.15
C LYS A 72 5.18 17.34 20.66
N HIS A 73 4.20 17.44 19.76
CA HIS A 73 2.85 17.87 20.12
C HIS A 73 2.15 16.90 21.07
N TYR A 74 2.20 15.60 20.77
CA TYR A 74 1.48 14.56 21.53
C TYR A 74 2.28 13.94 22.67
N GLY A 75 3.59 14.12 22.70
CA GLY A 75 4.49 13.42 23.63
C GLY A 75 4.57 11.91 23.40
N LYS A 76 4.23 11.44 22.18
CA LYS A 76 4.20 10.02 21.80
C LYS A 76 4.81 9.84 20.41
N LYS A 77 5.57 8.76 20.25
CA LYS A 77 6.12 8.38 18.95
C LYS A 77 5.01 8.10 17.93
N THR A 78 5.31 8.34 16.66
CA THR A 78 4.34 8.21 15.55
C THR A 78 4.31 6.80 14.98
N ILE A 79 3.13 6.40 14.51
CA ILE A 79 2.94 5.24 13.65
C ILE A 79 2.85 5.74 12.21
N ILE A 80 3.59 5.11 11.30
CA ILE A 80 3.62 5.47 9.88
C ILE A 80 3.13 4.29 9.04
N LEU A 81 2.09 4.54 8.24
CA LEU A 81 1.50 3.57 7.33
C LEU A 81 1.68 4.07 5.90
N ILE A 82 2.33 3.26 5.05
CA ILE A 82 2.56 3.58 3.63
C ILE A 82 1.97 2.46 2.79
N ASP A 83 0.94 2.80 2.03
CA ASP A 83 0.23 1.86 1.16
C ASP A 83 0.71 1.98 -0.29
N GLU A 84 0.84 0.83 -0.96
CA GLU A 84 1.26 0.71 -2.36
C GLU A 84 2.63 1.38 -2.65
N TYR A 85 3.64 1.13 -1.79
CA TYR A 85 4.98 1.73 -1.90
C TYR A 85 5.70 1.39 -3.21
N ASP A 86 5.31 0.34 -3.88
CA ASP A 86 5.89 -0.17 -5.13
C ASP A 86 5.33 0.50 -6.39
N VAL A 87 4.15 1.14 -6.31
CA VAL A 87 3.51 1.77 -7.48
C VAL A 87 4.38 2.86 -8.12
N PRO A 88 5.01 3.80 -7.39
CA PRO A 88 5.88 4.80 -7.99
C PRO A 88 7.02 4.18 -8.81
N LEU A 89 7.60 3.09 -8.31
CA LEU A 89 8.72 2.38 -8.96
C LEU A 89 8.27 1.63 -10.21
N ASP A 90 7.11 0.97 -10.16
CA ASP A 90 6.54 0.31 -11.34
C ASP A 90 6.22 1.32 -12.45
N LYS A 91 5.60 2.46 -12.11
CA LYS A 91 5.29 3.51 -13.07
C LYS A 91 6.55 4.16 -13.65
N ALA A 92 7.55 4.43 -12.80
CA ALA A 92 8.83 4.96 -13.22
C ALA A 92 9.56 4.01 -14.18
N PHE A 93 9.51 2.70 -13.93
CA PHE A 93 10.07 1.70 -14.83
C PHE A 93 9.39 1.72 -16.21
N GLN A 94 8.06 1.87 -16.23
CA GLN A 94 7.30 1.95 -17.48
C GLN A 94 7.62 3.20 -18.28
N LYS A 95 7.99 4.29 -17.62
CA LYS A 95 8.20 5.63 -18.21
C LYS A 95 9.67 5.98 -18.43
N GLY A 96 10.61 5.16 -17.93
CA GLY A 96 12.04 5.30 -18.19
C GLY A 96 12.81 6.19 -17.23
N TYR A 97 12.25 6.52 -16.04
CA TYR A 97 12.93 7.27 -14.96
C TYR A 97 13.04 6.44 -13.67
N TYR A 98 13.28 5.13 -13.82
CA TYR A 98 13.32 4.18 -12.70
C TYR A 98 14.42 4.50 -11.70
N ASP A 99 15.63 4.83 -12.18
CA ASP A 99 16.79 5.02 -11.31
C ASP A 99 16.63 6.27 -10.43
N GLU A 100 16.10 7.36 -10.98
CA GLU A 100 15.79 8.58 -10.24
C GLU A 100 14.72 8.32 -9.17
N MET A 101 13.69 7.54 -9.49
CA MET A 101 12.64 7.18 -8.55
C MET A 101 13.18 6.27 -7.44
N VAL A 102 14.07 5.34 -7.75
CA VAL A 102 14.74 4.49 -6.74
C VAL A 102 15.52 5.35 -5.75
N GLU A 103 16.30 6.31 -6.22
CA GLU A 103 17.08 7.22 -5.35
C GLU A 103 16.15 8.04 -4.44
N LEU A 104 15.07 8.61 -4.99
CA LEU A 104 14.08 9.39 -4.22
C LEU A 104 13.42 8.52 -3.15
N MET A 105 12.91 7.34 -3.52
CA MET A 105 12.23 6.42 -2.59
C MET A 105 13.19 5.89 -1.53
N ARG A 106 14.44 5.60 -1.89
CA ARG A 106 15.48 5.19 -0.94
C ARG A 106 15.76 6.29 0.08
N GLY A 107 15.90 7.54 -0.37
CA GLY A 107 16.08 8.70 0.51
C GLY A 107 14.91 8.85 1.47
N LEU A 108 13.69 8.90 0.94
CA LEU A 108 12.45 9.09 1.70
C LEU A 108 12.23 7.97 2.74
N LEU A 109 12.32 6.70 2.33
CA LEU A 109 12.14 5.57 3.24
C LEU A 109 13.31 5.42 4.22
N GLY A 110 14.52 5.79 3.80
CA GLY A 110 15.69 5.81 4.67
C GLY A 110 15.53 6.78 5.83
N GLN A 111 15.09 8.01 5.58
CA GLN A 111 14.82 9.00 6.62
C GLN A 111 13.67 8.58 7.55
N VAL A 112 12.63 7.95 6.98
CA VAL A 112 11.46 7.49 7.75
C VAL A 112 11.78 6.31 8.66
N LEU A 113 12.54 5.31 8.15
CA LEU A 113 12.66 4.01 8.80
C LEU A 113 13.97 3.82 9.57
N LYS A 114 15.08 4.47 9.15
CA LYS A 114 16.40 4.23 9.72
C LYS A 114 16.83 5.28 10.74
N THR A 115 16.56 6.54 10.47
CA THR A 115 17.09 7.68 11.24
C THR A 115 15.99 8.49 11.92
N ASN A 116 14.84 7.89 12.18
CA ASN A 116 13.68 8.57 12.78
C ASN A 116 13.49 8.15 14.23
N ASP A 117 14.03 8.92 15.15
CA ASP A 117 13.87 8.69 16.61
C ASP A 117 12.42 8.87 17.08
N PHE A 118 11.58 9.51 16.29
CA PHE A 118 10.18 9.79 16.58
C PHE A 118 9.23 8.68 16.08
N LEU A 119 9.77 7.63 15.43
CA LEU A 119 9.02 6.50 14.93
C LEU A 119 8.77 5.47 16.04
N GLN A 120 7.52 5.03 16.21
CA GLN A 120 7.15 3.89 17.04
C GLN A 120 7.28 2.59 16.24
N PHE A 121 6.60 2.51 15.10
CA PHE A 121 6.74 1.47 14.08
C PHE A 121 6.15 1.96 12.75
N ALA A 122 6.47 1.26 11.68
CA ALA A 122 5.91 1.52 10.35
C ALA A 122 5.41 0.23 9.71
N VAL A 123 4.36 0.34 8.89
CA VAL A 123 3.88 -0.73 8.01
C VAL A 123 3.87 -0.21 6.58
N LEU A 124 4.49 -0.98 5.69
CA LEU A 124 4.49 -0.72 4.26
C LEU A 124 3.79 -1.86 3.54
N THR A 125 2.85 -1.55 2.65
CA THR A 125 2.16 -2.54 1.80
C THR A 125 2.49 -2.32 0.34
N GLY A 126 2.52 -3.40 -0.44
CA GLY A 126 2.74 -3.37 -1.89
C GLY A 126 2.46 -4.72 -2.53
N CYS A 127 2.19 -4.72 -3.83
CA CYS A 127 1.95 -5.94 -4.61
C CYS A 127 3.25 -6.61 -5.06
N LEU A 128 4.32 -5.84 -5.22
CA LEU A 128 5.62 -6.32 -5.70
C LEU A 128 6.64 -6.33 -4.57
N ARG A 129 7.30 -7.47 -4.41
CA ARG A 129 8.52 -7.53 -3.60
C ARG A 129 9.66 -6.92 -4.40
N ILE A 130 9.88 -5.61 -4.24
CA ILE A 130 11.03 -4.94 -4.81
C ILE A 130 12.27 -5.46 -4.09
N SER A 131 13.33 -5.81 -4.85
CA SER A 131 14.53 -6.41 -4.27
C SER A 131 15.13 -5.49 -3.19
N LYS A 132 15.66 -6.09 -2.11
CA LYS A 132 16.32 -5.35 -1.03
C LYS A 132 17.45 -4.45 -1.53
N GLU A 133 18.04 -4.80 -2.67
CA GLU A 133 19.17 -4.10 -3.28
C GLU A 133 18.79 -2.76 -3.92
N SER A 134 17.50 -2.45 -4.10
CA SER A 134 17.07 -1.19 -4.69
C SER A 134 16.77 -0.12 -3.64
N ILE A 135 15.61 -0.18 -2.98
CA ILE A 135 15.14 0.87 -2.06
C ILE A 135 15.40 0.57 -0.59
N PHE A 136 15.55 -0.71 -0.22
CA PHE A 136 15.74 -1.13 1.17
C PHE A 136 17.20 -1.41 1.53
N THR A 137 18.15 -1.01 0.68
CA THR A 137 19.58 -1.16 0.96
C THR A 137 19.95 -0.42 2.24
N GLY A 138 20.55 -1.14 3.19
CA GLY A 138 20.94 -0.59 4.49
C GLY A 138 19.82 -0.47 5.53
N LEU A 139 18.61 -0.93 5.22
CA LEU A 139 17.53 -1.11 6.20
C LEU A 139 17.55 -2.54 6.72
N ASN A 140 18.03 -2.75 7.94
CA ASN A 140 18.20 -4.08 8.52
C ASN A 140 17.08 -4.45 9.53
N ASN A 141 16.26 -3.47 9.92
CA ASN A 141 15.34 -3.59 11.05
C ASN A 141 13.88 -3.72 10.60
N PHE A 142 13.61 -4.36 9.46
CA PHE A 142 12.24 -4.62 9.03
C PHE A 142 12.04 -6.09 8.66
N GLU A 143 10.86 -6.58 8.94
CA GLU A 143 10.39 -7.90 8.55
C GLU A 143 9.60 -7.78 7.25
N VAL A 144 9.84 -8.69 6.31
CA VAL A 144 9.09 -8.77 5.06
C VAL A 144 8.18 -9.98 5.12
N LEU A 145 6.89 -9.72 5.12
CA LEU A 145 5.84 -10.73 5.08
C LEU A 145 5.22 -10.82 3.68
N SER A 146 4.84 -12.01 3.28
CA SER A 146 4.18 -12.29 2.02
C SER A 146 3.07 -13.32 2.24
N ILE A 147 2.29 -13.59 1.22
CA ILE A 147 1.25 -14.64 1.24
C ILE A 147 1.78 -16.04 1.58
N LEU A 148 3.10 -16.26 1.58
CA LEU A 148 3.72 -17.52 1.96
C LEU A 148 4.00 -17.64 3.47
N ASN A 149 3.87 -16.55 4.22
CA ASN A 149 4.12 -16.53 5.65
C ASN A 149 2.85 -16.91 6.42
N VAL A 150 3.02 -17.62 7.55
CA VAL A 150 1.91 -18.00 8.43
C VAL A 150 1.48 -16.81 9.30
N LEU A 151 2.43 -15.91 9.62
CA LEU A 151 2.13 -14.73 10.42
C LEU A 151 1.20 -13.80 9.63
N TYR A 152 0.03 -13.50 10.21
CA TYR A 152 -1.05 -12.70 9.63
C TYR A 152 -1.75 -13.30 8.38
N ASP A 153 -1.68 -14.62 8.19
CA ASP A 153 -2.28 -15.30 7.03
C ASP A 153 -3.83 -15.23 6.99
N GLU A 154 -4.47 -14.90 8.11
CA GLU A 154 -5.91 -14.66 8.22
C GLU A 154 -6.33 -13.19 8.01
N CYS A 155 -5.36 -12.25 7.87
CA CYS A 155 -5.67 -10.81 7.95
C CYS A 155 -6.05 -10.17 6.59
N PHE A 156 -5.77 -10.83 5.46
CA PHE A 156 -5.88 -10.22 4.14
C PHE A 156 -6.86 -10.95 3.22
N GLY A 157 -8.05 -11.21 3.73
CA GLY A 157 -9.14 -11.87 3.03
C GLY A 157 -10.16 -12.38 4.01
N PHE A 158 -11.19 -13.08 3.54
CA PHE A 158 -12.12 -13.76 4.44
C PHE A 158 -11.71 -15.20 4.66
N THR A 159 -11.70 -15.61 5.92
CA THR A 159 -11.58 -17.02 6.30
C THR A 159 -12.89 -17.75 6.05
N ASP A 160 -12.84 -19.07 5.99
CA ASP A 160 -14.04 -19.91 5.84
C ASP A 160 -15.09 -19.68 6.94
N THR A 161 -14.62 -19.44 8.17
CA THR A 161 -15.51 -19.13 9.32
C THR A 161 -16.23 -17.79 9.13
N GLU A 162 -15.52 -16.78 8.61
CA GLU A 162 -16.11 -15.46 8.35
C GLU A 162 -17.11 -15.51 7.20
N VAL A 163 -16.81 -16.25 6.13
CA VAL A 163 -17.75 -16.47 5.02
C VAL A 163 -19.03 -17.14 5.51
N LYS A 164 -18.93 -18.22 6.29
CA LYS A 164 -20.09 -18.90 6.88
C LYS A 164 -20.92 -17.96 7.76
N LYS A 165 -20.24 -17.10 8.54
CA LYS A 165 -20.91 -16.10 9.35
C LYS A 165 -21.66 -15.07 8.51
N ILE A 166 -21.03 -14.51 7.47
CA ILE A 166 -21.67 -13.58 6.55
C ILE A 166 -22.92 -14.22 5.94
N LEU A 167 -22.81 -15.45 5.44
CA LEU A 167 -23.94 -16.15 4.83
C LEU A 167 -25.09 -16.39 5.81
N SER A 168 -24.77 -16.73 7.05
CA SER A 168 -25.78 -16.89 8.11
C SER A 168 -26.47 -15.57 8.44
N ASP A 169 -25.71 -14.47 8.56
CA ASP A 169 -26.24 -13.14 8.88
C ASP A 169 -27.22 -12.61 7.79
N TYR A 170 -27.05 -13.04 6.54
CA TYR A 170 -27.90 -12.66 5.40
C TYR A 170 -28.91 -13.74 4.97
N ASN A 171 -29.04 -14.86 5.72
CA ASN A 171 -29.89 -16.01 5.37
C ASN A 171 -29.54 -16.65 4.02
N LEU A 172 -28.26 -16.72 3.67
CA LEU A 172 -27.73 -17.24 2.42
C LEU A 172 -26.92 -18.54 2.63
N SER A 173 -27.09 -19.24 3.75
CA SER A 173 -26.29 -20.41 4.13
C SER A 173 -26.33 -21.54 3.10
N ASP A 174 -27.42 -21.67 2.34
CA ASP A 174 -27.61 -22.70 1.31
C ASP A 174 -26.66 -22.50 0.11
N HIS A 175 -26.14 -21.28 -0.10
CA HIS A 175 -25.19 -20.95 -1.17
C HIS A 175 -23.72 -21.17 -0.79
N TYR A 176 -23.41 -21.69 0.42
CA TYR A 176 -22.04 -21.86 0.88
C TYR A 176 -21.18 -22.69 -0.06
N LEU A 177 -21.67 -23.83 -0.55
CA LEU A 177 -20.91 -24.71 -1.44
C LEU A 177 -20.57 -24.02 -2.77
N GLN A 178 -21.48 -23.22 -3.31
CA GLN A 178 -21.29 -22.47 -4.54
C GLN A 178 -20.23 -21.36 -4.34
N ILE A 179 -20.31 -20.63 -3.21
CA ILE A 179 -19.32 -19.60 -2.87
C ILE A 179 -17.94 -20.21 -2.68
N ARG A 180 -17.86 -21.36 -2.02
CA ARG A 180 -16.61 -22.08 -1.85
C ARG A 180 -16.01 -22.52 -3.18
N GLU A 181 -16.80 -23.10 -4.08
CA GLU A 181 -16.34 -23.56 -5.38
C GLU A 181 -15.79 -22.42 -6.25
N TRP A 182 -16.43 -21.25 -6.18
CA TRP A 182 -16.09 -20.12 -7.05
C TRP A 182 -15.04 -19.17 -6.48
N TYR A 183 -15.01 -18.96 -5.17
CA TYR A 183 -14.26 -17.85 -4.53
C TYR A 183 -13.23 -18.30 -3.49
N ASP A 184 -13.14 -19.60 -3.19
CA ASP A 184 -12.06 -20.19 -2.40
C ASP A 184 -10.91 -20.55 -3.36
N GLY A 185 -10.02 -19.61 -3.58
CA GLY A 185 -8.94 -19.78 -4.57
C GLY A 185 -7.57 -19.32 -4.13
N TYR A 186 -7.46 -18.79 -2.91
CA TYR A 186 -6.19 -18.28 -2.38
C TYR A 186 -5.78 -19.07 -1.14
N ARG A 187 -4.48 -19.37 -1.04
CA ARG A 187 -3.89 -19.93 0.14
C ARG A 187 -2.80 -19.01 0.65
N PHE A 188 -3.02 -18.45 1.86
CA PHE A 188 -2.03 -17.63 2.54
C PHE A 188 -1.48 -18.43 3.71
N GLY A 189 -0.15 -18.62 3.76
CA GLY A 189 0.47 -19.45 4.79
C GLY A 189 -0.19 -20.83 4.90
N ASN A 190 -0.91 -21.06 5.97
CA ASN A 190 -1.67 -22.29 6.24
C ASN A 190 -3.19 -22.13 6.09
N THR A 191 -3.69 -20.94 5.73
CA THR A 191 -5.11 -20.60 5.71
C THR A 191 -5.63 -20.46 4.28
N ASP A 192 -6.77 -21.09 4.00
CA ASP A 192 -7.51 -20.89 2.75
C ASP A 192 -8.34 -19.61 2.88
N ILE A 193 -8.21 -18.72 1.90
CA ILE A 193 -8.73 -17.36 1.95
C ILE A 193 -9.61 -17.10 0.73
N TYR A 194 -10.76 -16.52 0.99
CA TYR A 194 -11.70 -16.04 -0.02
C TYR A 194 -11.44 -14.57 -0.36
N CYS A 195 -11.59 -14.21 -1.64
CA CYS A 195 -11.55 -12.80 -2.05
C CYS A 195 -12.78 -12.05 -1.48
N PRO A 196 -12.59 -11.05 -0.60
CA PRO A 196 -13.72 -10.35 0.03
C PRO A 196 -14.63 -9.66 -0.97
N TRP A 197 -14.06 -9.11 -2.05
CA TRP A 197 -14.83 -8.43 -3.08
C TRP A 197 -15.83 -9.35 -3.76
N ASP A 198 -15.37 -10.54 -4.18
CA ASP A 198 -16.21 -11.51 -4.88
C ASP A 198 -17.32 -12.03 -3.97
N VAL A 199 -16.98 -12.41 -2.73
CA VAL A 199 -17.96 -12.89 -1.74
C VAL A 199 -19.05 -11.82 -1.49
N ILE A 200 -18.65 -10.58 -1.20
CA ILE A 200 -19.59 -9.49 -0.92
C ILE A 200 -20.47 -9.19 -2.14
N ARG A 201 -19.88 -9.16 -3.33
CA ARG A 201 -20.61 -8.88 -4.57
C ARG A 201 -21.65 -9.96 -4.86
N TYR A 202 -21.26 -11.22 -4.72
CA TYR A 202 -22.18 -12.32 -4.93
C TYR A 202 -23.28 -12.38 -3.88
N CYS A 203 -22.97 -12.21 -2.60
CA CYS A 203 -24.00 -12.09 -1.55
C CYS A 203 -25.01 -10.97 -1.87
N LYS A 204 -24.53 -9.83 -2.37
CA LYS A 204 -25.40 -8.72 -2.77
C LYS A 204 -26.30 -9.08 -3.96
N SER A 205 -25.78 -9.84 -4.94
CA SER A 205 -26.58 -10.32 -6.06
C SER A 205 -27.66 -11.28 -5.59
N LEU A 206 -27.34 -12.23 -4.70
CA LEU A 206 -28.29 -13.17 -4.11
C LEU A 206 -29.39 -12.51 -3.27
N CYS A 207 -29.06 -11.41 -2.56
CA CYS A 207 -30.06 -10.62 -1.84
C CYS A 207 -31.07 -9.94 -2.79
N ALA A 208 -30.67 -9.62 -4.01
CA ALA A 208 -31.53 -9.01 -5.03
C ALA A 208 -32.29 -10.02 -5.87
N ASP A 209 -31.64 -11.15 -6.18
CA ASP A 209 -32.17 -12.27 -6.96
C ASP A 209 -31.63 -13.58 -6.37
N PRO A 210 -32.49 -14.38 -5.69
CA PRO A 210 -32.08 -15.65 -5.09
C PRO A 210 -31.54 -16.70 -6.10
N ASP A 211 -31.86 -16.55 -7.37
CA ASP A 211 -31.40 -17.44 -8.45
C ASP A 211 -30.15 -16.91 -9.17
N ALA A 212 -29.54 -15.82 -8.67
CA ALA A 212 -28.34 -15.25 -9.26
C ALA A 212 -27.19 -16.25 -9.35
N LEU A 213 -26.54 -16.30 -10.50
CA LEU A 213 -25.37 -17.14 -10.72
C LEU A 213 -24.09 -16.41 -10.27
N PRO A 214 -23.08 -17.15 -9.79
CA PRO A 214 -21.79 -16.58 -9.46
C PRO A 214 -21.07 -16.06 -10.70
N GLU A 215 -20.34 -14.96 -10.55
CA GLU A 215 -19.57 -14.29 -11.59
C GLU A 215 -18.15 -14.00 -11.09
N ASP A 216 -17.22 -13.83 -12.01
CA ASP A 216 -15.88 -13.32 -11.70
C ASP A 216 -15.92 -11.78 -11.59
N PHE A 217 -16.10 -11.29 -10.37
CA PHE A 217 -16.19 -9.86 -10.10
C PHE A 217 -14.81 -9.18 -9.99
N TRP A 218 -13.76 -9.96 -9.69
CA TRP A 218 -12.43 -9.40 -9.44
C TRP A 218 -11.62 -9.16 -10.71
N SER A 219 -11.69 -10.01 -11.72
CA SER A 219 -10.84 -9.95 -12.91
C SER A 219 -10.93 -8.63 -13.67
N ASN A 220 -12.03 -7.90 -13.53
CA ASN A 220 -12.29 -6.61 -14.18
C ASN A 220 -12.11 -5.41 -13.24
N SER A 221 -11.78 -5.62 -11.97
CA SER A 221 -11.73 -4.55 -10.96
C SER A 221 -10.34 -3.98 -10.71
N SER A 222 -9.28 -4.70 -11.07
CA SER A 222 -7.89 -4.26 -10.90
C SER A 222 -7.12 -4.30 -12.22
N GLY A 223 -6.19 -3.36 -12.40
CA GLY A 223 -5.27 -3.35 -13.54
C GLY A 223 -4.28 -4.52 -13.44
N ASN A 224 -4.62 -5.66 -14.03
CA ASN A 224 -3.73 -6.84 -14.11
C ASN A 224 -2.50 -6.63 -15.03
N GLU A 225 -2.13 -5.37 -15.32
CA GLU A 225 -1.04 -5.06 -16.26
C GLU A 225 0.31 -5.60 -15.79
N ILE A 226 0.59 -5.51 -14.49
CA ILE A 226 1.85 -6.01 -13.90
C ILE A 226 1.97 -7.52 -14.13
N VAL A 227 0.92 -8.28 -13.79
CA VAL A 227 0.90 -9.75 -13.94
C VAL A 227 1.01 -10.13 -15.42
N ARG A 228 0.25 -9.47 -16.30
CA ARG A 228 0.31 -9.69 -17.76
C ARG A 228 1.70 -9.41 -18.32
N ARG A 229 2.39 -8.40 -17.83
CA ARG A 229 3.76 -8.05 -18.23
C ARG A 229 4.77 -9.12 -17.81
N PHE A 230 4.73 -9.59 -16.57
CA PHE A 230 5.61 -10.66 -16.10
C PHE A 230 5.39 -11.95 -16.87
N ILE A 231 4.14 -12.35 -17.12
CA ILE A 231 3.82 -13.51 -17.95
C ILE A 231 4.43 -13.34 -19.36
N ARG A 232 4.25 -12.17 -20.01
CA ARG A 232 4.83 -11.90 -21.33
C ARG A 232 6.37 -11.93 -21.34
N GLN A 233 7.03 -11.44 -20.27
CA GLN A 233 8.49 -11.51 -20.16
C GLN A 233 8.98 -12.95 -20.02
N ILE A 234 8.34 -13.78 -19.19
CA ILE A 234 8.68 -15.20 -19.02
C ILE A 234 8.53 -15.94 -20.36
N PHE A 235 7.44 -15.72 -21.08
CA PHE A 235 7.25 -16.33 -22.40
C PHE A 235 8.30 -15.88 -23.43
N ARG A 236 8.67 -14.59 -23.45
CA ARG A 236 9.72 -14.07 -24.35
C ARG A 236 11.11 -14.63 -24.01
N GLN A 237 11.44 -14.81 -22.73
CA GLN A 237 12.71 -15.42 -22.32
C GLN A 237 12.76 -16.91 -22.70
N ARG A 238 11.69 -17.66 -22.49
CA ARG A 238 11.61 -19.08 -22.90
C ARG A 238 11.76 -19.25 -24.42
N MET A 239 11.14 -18.39 -25.21
CA MET A 239 11.29 -18.44 -26.68
C MET A 239 12.69 -18.10 -27.18
N ARG A 240 13.47 -17.30 -26.42
CA ARG A 240 14.88 -17.00 -26.74
C ARG A 240 15.86 -18.11 -26.36
N LEU A 241 15.48 -19.01 -25.47
CA LEU A 241 16.29 -20.16 -25.03
C LEU A 241 16.00 -21.43 -25.85
N SER A 242 15.01 -21.40 -26.73
CA SER A 242 14.61 -22.51 -27.61
C SER A 242 15.02 -22.31 -29.08
N VAL A 243 15.90 -21.34 -29.37
CA VAL A 243 16.60 -21.11 -30.63
C VAL A 243 18.11 -21.18 -30.41
#